data_f54e72db41dc6b2834a426a11668980c
#
_entry.id   f54e72db41dc6b2834a426a11668980c
#
_cell.length_a   1.000
_cell.length_b   1.000
_cell.length_c   1.000
_cell.angle_alpha   90.00
_cell.angle_beta   90.00
_cell.angle_gamma   90.00
#
_symmetry.space_group_name_H-M   'P 1'
#
loop_
_entity.id
_entity.type
_entity.pdbx_description
1 polymer ?
#
loop_
_entity_poly.entity_id
_entity_poly.type
_entity_poly.pdbx_seq_one_letter_code
_entity_poly.pdbx_strand_id
1 'polypeptide(L)'
;KKGRREDANKVLSQLYDRPLDDAEVQQELNTLMDTIRKTEMDLGPFKLKELVTNGPHQNFYRLVLGCGSQCMQQWTGINNLTYYASTVFKMVQTEDVPSRLLVCGSGVLYFLAAACAIFFIDIAGRRMLMIWCACGMMICFAIIAGMVQMVKHPEENASEDSTQTYGKVAEAFIYLYFIPWSLGWLGMTWLYPAEINPIRT
;
A
#
# COMPACT_ATOMS: atom_id res chain seq x y z
N LYS A 1 20.69 -17.12 9.73
CA LYS A 1 20.42 -18.32 10.56
C LYS A 1 21.24 -19.56 10.16
N LYS A 2 21.96 -19.57 9.03
CA LYS A 2 22.76 -20.73 8.57
C LYS A 2 24.29 -20.56 8.77
N GLY A 3 24.74 -19.64 9.63
CA GLY A 3 26.16 -19.44 9.88
C GLY A 3 26.98 -18.93 8.67
N ARG A 4 26.33 -18.36 7.66
CA ARG A 4 27.00 -17.87 6.45
C ARG A 4 27.59 -16.47 6.66
N ARG A 5 28.59 -16.38 7.53
CA ARG A 5 29.29 -15.12 7.83
C ARG A 5 29.96 -14.52 6.58
N GLU A 6 30.51 -15.37 5.72
CA GLU A 6 31.16 -14.93 4.48
C GLU A 6 30.18 -14.32 3.49
N ASP A 7 28.98 -14.89 3.34
CA ASP A 7 27.94 -14.34 2.47
C ASP A 7 27.44 -13.00 3.00
N ALA A 8 27.26 -12.87 4.33
CA ALA A 8 26.88 -11.61 4.94
C ALA A 8 27.93 -10.51 4.73
N ASN A 9 29.22 -10.86 4.87
CA ASN A 9 30.31 -9.93 4.62
C ASN A 9 30.35 -9.46 3.17
N LYS A 10 30.10 -10.36 2.19
CA LYS A 10 30.00 -9.99 0.77
C LYS A 10 28.84 -9.03 0.50
N VAL A 11 27.67 -9.30 1.08
CA VAL A 11 26.49 -8.44 0.91
C VAL A 11 26.74 -7.05 1.52
N LEU A 12 27.32 -6.98 2.72
CA LEU A 12 27.68 -5.72 3.35
C LEU A 12 28.72 -4.94 2.55
N SER A 13 29.76 -5.59 2.06
CA SER A 13 30.77 -4.99 1.19
C SER A 13 30.15 -4.37 -0.06
N GLN A 14 29.20 -5.06 -0.70
CA GLN A 14 28.49 -4.55 -1.86
C GLN A 14 27.53 -3.41 -1.51
N LEU A 15 26.89 -3.46 -0.35
CA LEU A 15 25.95 -2.43 0.10
C LEU A 15 26.65 -1.12 0.43
N TYR A 16 27.83 -1.20 1.05
CA TYR A 16 28.64 -0.04 1.42
C TYR A 16 29.63 0.39 0.33
N ASP A 17 29.68 -0.35 -0.79
CA ASP A 17 30.64 -0.16 -1.90
C ASP A 17 32.10 -0.06 -1.39
N ARG A 18 32.48 -0.97 -0.48
CA ARG A 18 33.78 -1.01 0.19
C ARG A 18 34.38 -2.41 0.18
N PRO A 19 35.71 -2.54 0.29
CA PRO A 19 36.36 -3.84 0.35
C PRO A 19 35.92 -4.64 1.59
N LEU A 20 35.99 -5.99 1.48
CA LEU A 20 35.57 -6.93 2.52
C LEU A 20 36.27 -6.72 3.87
N ASP A 21 37.50 -6.19 3.85
CA ASP A 21 38.34 -5.99 5.03
C ASP A 21 38.27 -4.58 5.61
N ASP A 22 37.36 -3.75 5.10
CA ASP A 22 37.16 -2.38 5.61
C ASP A 22 36.66 -2.43 7.06
N ALA A 23 37.21 -1.51 7.89
CA ALA A 23 36.92 -1.45 9.31
C ALA A 23 35.41 -1.20 9.60
N GLU A 24 34.74 -0.36 8.80
CA GLU A 24 33.31 -0.09 8.96
C GLU A 24 32.47 -1.31 8.62
N VAL A 25 32.78 -2.03 7.53
CA VAL A 25 32.09 -3.26 7.12
C VAL A 25 32.22 -4.34 8.20
N GLN A 26 33.43 -4.49 8.76
CA GLN A 26 33.68 -5.47 9.81
C GLN A 26 33.01 -5.08 11.14
N GLN A 27 32.99 -3.81 11.48
CA GLN A 27 32.30 -3.31 12.67
C GLN A 27 30.80 -3.57 12.59
N GLU A 28 30.18 -3.26 11.46
CA GLU A 28 28.75 -3.49 11.23
C GLU A 28 28.42 -5.00 11.25
N LEU A 29 29.24 -5.82 10.60
CA LEU A 29 29.09 -7.28 10.63
C LEU A 29 29.15 -7.83 12.06
N ASN A 30 30.09 -7.36 12.87
CA ASN A 30 30.23 -7.79 14.26
C ASN A 30 29.03 -7.32 15.10
N THR A 31 28.56 -6.09 14.92
CA THR A 31 27.38 -5.55 15.60
C THR A 31 26.13 -6.36 15.27
N LEU A 32 25.93 -6.71 14.00
CA LEU A 32 24.83 -7.57 13.57
C LEU A 32 24.92 -8.97 14.16
N MET A 33 26.10 -9.56 14.14
CA MET A 33 26.33 -10.90 14.72
C MET A 33 26.09 -10.92 16.22
N ASP A 34 26.54 -9.91 16.95
CA ASP A 34 26.31 -9.78 18.40
C ASP A 34 24.81 -9.58 18.71
N THR A 35 24.13 -8.80 17.91
CA THR A 35 22.67 -8.60 18.04
C THR A 35 21.90 -9.90 17.83
N ILE A 36 22.25 -10.66 16.77
CA ILE A 36 21.65 -11.97 16.49
C ILE A 36 21.93 -12.93 17.64
N ARG A 37 23.19 -12.97 18.12
CA ARG A 37 23.60 -13.86 19.22
C ARG A 37 22.88 -13.54 20.53
N LYS A 38 22.77 -12.27 20.91
CA LYS A 38 22.00 -11.84 22.07
C LYS A 38 20.53 -12.25 21.93
N THR A 39 19.92 -11.99 20.77
CA THR A 39 18.53 -12.37 20.52
C THR A 39 18.30 -13.88 20.59
N GLU A 40 19.25 -14.70 20.11
CA GLU A 40 19.16 -16.17 20.19
C GLU A 40 19.36 -16.68 21.64
N MET A 41 20.23 -16.05 22.42
CA MET A 41 20.42 -16.40 23.83
C MET A 41 19.20 -16.06 24.68
N ASP A 42 18.62 -14.87 24.49
CA ASP A 42 17.50 -14.39 25.29
C ASP A 42 16.17 -15.12 24.97
N LEU A 43 15.96 -15.51 23.72
CA LEU A 43 14.69 -16.03 23.25
C LEU A 43 14.68 -17.53 22.89
N GLY A 44 15.86 -18.19 22.83
CA GLY A 44 15.98 -19.62 22.42
C GLY A 44 15.50 -19.88 20.98
N PRO A 45 15.25 -21.15 20.57
CA PRO A 45 14.76 -21.47 19.23
C PRO A 45 13.35 -20.96 18.98
N PHE A 46 13.07 -20.46 17.75
CA PHE A 46 11.76 -19.95 17.38
C PHE A 46 10.66 -21.00 17.50
N LYS A 47 9.57 -20.65 18.17
CA LYS A 47 8.36 -21.47 18.31
C LYS A 47 7.18 -20.72 17.74
N LEU A 48 6.38 -21.37 16.86
CA LEU A 48 5.16 -20.78 16.28
C LEU A 48 4.17 -20.25 17.35
N LYS A 49 4.20 -20.81 18.55
CA LYS A 49 3.40 -20.35 19.68
C LYS A 49 3.73 -18.92 20.10
N GLU A 50 4.95 -18.44 19.82
CA GLU A 50 5.37 -17.06 20.12
C GLU A 50 4.62 -16.01 19.32
N LEU A 51 4.12 -16.35 18.11
CA LEU A 51 3.29 -15.48 17.28
C LEU A 51 1.93 -15.17 17.93
N VAL A 52 1.38 -16.17 18.63
CA VAL A 52 0.04 -16.08 19.24
C VAL A 52 0.10 -15.66 20.71
N THR A 53 1.32 -15.65 21.30
CA THR A 53 1.50 -15.32 22.72
C THR A 53 1.91 -13.86 22.88
N ASN A 54 1.20 -13.15 23.74
CA ASN A 54 1.46 -11.75 24.04
C ASN A 54 2.59 -11.66 25.08
N GLY A 55 3.84 -11.86 24.63
CA GLY A 55 5.07 -11.71 25.42
C GLY A 55 5.55 -10.25 25.49
N PRO A 56 6.77 -9.99 26.02
CA PRO A 56 7.36 -8.64 26.09
C PRO A 56 7.41 -7.91 24.74
N HIS A 57 7.48 -8.65 23.64
CA HIS A 57 7.56 -8.12 22.27
C HIS A 57 6.19 -7.87 21.64
N GLN A 58 5.08 -8.20 22.30
CA GLN A 58 3.71 -8.02 21.81
C GLN A 58 3.49 -8.58 20.39
N ASN A 59 4.04 -9.75 20.08
CA ASN A 59 4.03 -10.34 18.75
C ASN A 59 2.60 -10.55 18.22
N PHE A 60 1.68 -11.01 19.05
CA PHE A 60 0.27 -11.17 18.67
C PHE A 60 -0.38 -9.86 18.27
N TYR A 61 -0.15 -8.78 19.02
CA TYR A 61 -0.69 -7.46 18.69
C TYR A 61 -0.15 -6.95 17.35
N ARG A 62 1.14 -7.13 17.07
CA ARG A 62 1.76 -6.76 15.80
C ARG A 62 1.21 -7.58 14.64
N LEU A 63 1.01 -8.89 14.85
CA LEU A 63 0.37 -9.77 13.87
C LEU A 63 -1.04 -9.30 13.53
N VAL A 64 -1.85 -8.99 14.55
CA VAL A 64 -3.22 -8.48 14.36
C VAL A 64 -3.23 -7.14 13.61
N LEU A 65 -2.30 -6.23 13.92
CA LEU A 65 -2.18 -4.97 13.19
C LEU A 65 -1.78 -5.19 11.73
N GLY A 66 -0.84 -6.08 11.45
CA GLY A 66 -0.42 -6.42 10.10
C GLY A 66 -1.57 -7.05 9.29
N CYS A 67 -2.24 -8.04 9.83
CA CYS A 67 -3.42 -8.66 9.21
C CYS A 67 -4.56 -7.65 9.04
N GLY A 68 -4.80 -6.82 10.05
CA GLY A 68 -5.83 -5.77 10.01
C GLY A 68 -5.58 -4.75 8.90
N SER A 69 -4.34 -4.31 8.70
CA SER A 69 -4.00 -3.39 7.61
C SER A 69 -4.28 -4.01 6.24
N GLN A 70 -3.98 -5.29 6.05
CA GLN A 70 -4.27 -6.02 4.81
C GLN A 70 -5.79 -6.19 4.58
N CYS A 71 -6.54 -6.52 5.62
CA CYS A 71 -8.01 -6.58 5.54
C CYS A 71 -8.60 -5.21 5.17
N MET A 72 -8.16 -4.15 5.83
CA MET A 72 -8.62 -2.79 5.53
C MET A 72 -8.30 -2.38 4.10
N GLN A 73 -7.12 -2.75 3.57
CA GLN A 73 -6.77 -2.51 2.18
C GLN A 73 -7.78 -3.12 1.21
N GLN A 74 -8.25 -4.34 1.47
CA GLN A 74 -9.25 -4.99 0.61
C GLN A 74 -10.62 -4.28 0.69
N TRP A 75 -10.97 -3.75 1.85
CA TRP A 75 -12.24 -3.02 2.04
C TRP A 75 -12.26 -1.62 1.45
N THR A 76 -11.12 -1.08 1.01
CA THR A 76 -11.09 0.22 0.30
C THR A 76 -11.86 0.22 -1.02
N GLY A 77 -12.28 -0.93 -1.53
CA GLY A 77 -13.02 -1.04 -2.79
C GLY A 77 -12.18 -1.01 -4.06
N ILE A 78 -10.84 -1.01 -3.94
CA ILE A 78 -9.93 -1.01 -5.10
C ILE A 78 -10.18 -2.18 -6.04
N ASN A 79 -10.46 -3.37 -5.49
CA ASN A 79 -10.73 -4.56 -6.28
C ASN A 79 -11.97 -4.39 -7.16
N ASN A 80 -13.02 -3.75 -6.64
CA ASN A 80 -14.21 -3.43 -7.44
C ASN A 80 -13.87 -2.49 -8.59
N LEU A 81 -13.12 -1.42 -8.33
CA LEU A 81 -12.73 -0.49 -9.38
C LEU A 81 -11.78 -1.11 -10.39
N THR A 82 -10.84 -1.98 -9.98
CA THR A 82 -9.84 -2.58 -10.86
C THR A 82 -10.43 -3.70 -11.72
N TYR A 83 -11.13 -4.67 -11.12
CA TYR A 83 -11.69 -5.81 -11.85
C TYR A 83 -12.89 -5.44 -12.72
N TYR A 84 -13.71 -4.51 -12.24
CA TYR A 84 -14.89 -4.06 -12.97
C TYR A 84 -14.70 -2.69 -13.63
N ALA A 85 -13.46 -2.21 -13.75
CA ALA A 85 -13.14 -0.90 -14.32
C ALA A 85 -13.83 -0.64 -15.66
N SER A 86 -13.74 -1.58 -16.61
CA SER A 86 -14.38 -1.44 -17.92
C SER A 86 -15.91 -1.37 -17.83
N THR A 87 -16.50 -2.08 -16.88
CA THR A 87 -17.96 -2.06 -16.65
C THR A 87 -18.40 -0.76 -15.97
N VAL A 88 -17.62 -0.31 -14.98
CA VAL A 88 -17.88 0.96 -14.29
C VAL A 88 -17.78 2.13 -15.27
N PHE A 89 -16.72 2.17 -16.08
CA PHE A 89 -16.58 3.20 -17.11
C PHE A 89 -17.71 3.15 -18.15
N LYS A 90 -18.18 1.99 -18.58
CA LYS A 90 -19.34 1.88 -19.47
C LYS A 90 -20.64 2.40 -18.85
N MET A 91 -20.83 2.24 -17.54
CA MET A 91 -22.02 2.75 -16.84
C MET A 91 -22.04 4.27 -16.73
N VAL A 92 -20.88 4.88 -16.72
CA VAL A 92 -20.67 6.31 -16.48
C VAL A 92 -20.38 7.05 -17.78
N GLN A 93 -19.86 6.32 -18.79
CA GLN A 93 -19.41 6.89 -20.06
C GLN A 93 -20.59 7.43 -20.88
N THR A 94 -20.43 8.68 -21.29
CA THR A 94 -21.40 9.42 -22.08
C THR A 94 -20.88 9.76 -23.49
N GLU A 95 -19.61 9.49 -23.77
CA GLU A 95 -18.96 9.80 -25.06
C GLU A 95 -18.36 8.54 -25.72
N ASP A 96 -18.04 8.63 -27.01
CA ASP A 96 -17.53 7.54 -27.85
C ASP A 96 -16.09 7.06 -27.52
N VAL A 97 -15.50 7.53 -26.40
CA VAL A 97 -14.18 7.08 -25.98
C VAL A 97 -14.26 5.63 -25.51
N PRO A 98 -13.48 4.71 -26.09
CA PRO A 98 -13.51 3.31 -25.67
C PRO A 98 -13.20 3.16 -24.19
N SER A 99 -14.07 2.50 -23.44
CA SER A 99 -13.88 2.24 -21.99
C SER A 99 -12.53 1.59 -21.67
N ARG A 100 -11.94 0.84 -22.62
CA ARG A 100 -10.61 0.27 -22.51
C ARG A 100 -9.51 1.33 -22.46
N LEU A 101 -9.65 2.42 -23.21
CA LEU A 101 -8.69 3.54 -23.19
C LEU A 101 -8.72 4.24 -21.83
N LEU A 102 -9.91 4.42 -21.25
CA LEU A 102 -10.07 4.97 -19.91
C LEU A 102 -9.40 4.08 -18.84
N VAL A 103 -9.55 2.77 -18.95
CA VAL A 103 -8.84 1.82 -18.06
C VAL A 103 -7.32 1.94 -18.21
N CYS A 104 -6.81 2.04 -19.43
CA CYS A 104 -5.37 2.25 -19.66
C CYS A 104 -4.88 3.57 -19.03
N GLY A 105 -5.63 4.66 -19.20
CA GLY A 105 -5.33 5.95 -18.60
C GLY A 105 -5.28 5.90 -17.07
N SER A 106 -6.25 5.22 -16.46
CA SER A 106 -6.26 5.03 -14.99
C SER A 106 -5.05 4.21 -14.51
N GLY A 107 -4.60 3.21 -15.28
CA GLY A 107 -3.40 2.43 -14.98
C GLY A 107 -2.12 3.26 -15.04
N VAL A 108 -1.99 4.17 -16.01
CA VAL A 108 -0.86 5.10 -16.08
C VAL A 108 -0.84 6.04 -14.87
N LEU A 109 -1.99 6.63 -14.53
CA LEU A 109 -2.11 7.51 -13.36
C LEU A 109 -1.76 6.77 -12.06
N TYR A 110 -2.27 5.55 -11.90
CA TYR A 110 -1.96 4.66 -10.80
C TYR A 110 -0.45 4.44 -10.66
N PHE A 111 0.24 4.13 -11.76
CA PHE A 111 1.68 3.92 -11.77
C PHE A 111 2.46 5.18 -11.37
N LEU A 112 2.10 6.33 -11.93
CA LEU A 112 2.75 7.60 -11.63
C LEU A 112 2.56 7.97 -10.15
N ALA A 113 1.35 7.82 -9.62
CA ALA A 113 1.08 8.08 -8.21
C ALA A 113 1.85 7.11 -7.28
N ALA A 114 1.99 5.84 -7.66
CA ALA A 114 2.80 4.87 -6.92
C ALA A 114 4.29 5.23 -6.91
N ALA A 115 4.83 5.73 -8.03
CA ALA A 115 6.21 6.23 -8.09
C ALA A 115 6.42 7.46 -7.19
N CYS A 116 5.45 8.38 -7.16
CA CYS A 116 5.49 9.53 -6.25
C CYS A 116 5.43 9.12 -4.77
N ALA A 117 4.77 8.01 -4.44
CA ALA A 117 4.64 7.54 -3.07
C ALA A 117 6.00 7.34 -2.39
N ILE A 118 7.03 6.92 -3.12
CA ILE A 118 8.39 6.71 -2.61
C ILE A 118 8.93 7.97 -1.92
N PHE A 119 8.67 9.14 -2.49
CA PHE A 119 9.13 10.41 -1.92
C PHE A 119 8.26 10.88 -0.74
N PHE A 120 6.95 10.63 -0.79
CA PHE A 120 6.01 11.09 0.23
C PHE A 120 6.06 10.25 1.51
N ILE A 121 6.43 8.98 1.44
CA ILE A 121 6.49 8.04 2.57
C ILE A 121 7.40 8.56 3.68
N ASP A 122 8.56 9.08 3.32
CA ASP A 122 9.57 9.53 4.29
C ASP A 122 9.26 10.94 4.83
N ILE A 123 8.56 11.77 4.05
CA ILE A 123 8.22 13.15 4.44
C ILE A 123 7.01 13.18 5.37
N ALA A 124 5.91 12.52 5.00
CA ALA A 124 4.63 12.58 5.72
C ALA A 124 4.54 11.58 6.87
N GLY A 125 5.35 10.52 6.84
CA GLY A 125 5.28 9.41 7.78
C GLY A 125 4.12 8.46 7.49
N ARG A 126 4.34 7.17 7.83
CA ARG A 126 3.46 6.05 7.44
C ARG A 126 2.02 6.24 7.91
N ARG A 127 1.84 6.60 9.19
CA ARG A 127 0.51 6.73 9.80
C ARG A 127 -0.33 7.86 9.22
N MET A 128 0.26 9.04 9.11
CA MET A 128 -0.45 10.22 8.62
C MET A 128 -0.84 10.06 7.15
N LEU A 129 0.07 9.50 6.34
CA LEU A 129 -0.17 9.24 4.92
C LEU A 129 -1.37 8.29 4.73
N MET A 130 -1.43 7.17 5.48
CA MET A 130 -2.56 6.23 5.41
C MET A 130 -3.88 6.89 5.80
N ILE A 131 -3.91 7.70 6.86
CA ILE A 131 -5.14 8.36 7.34
C ILE A 131 -5.65 9.38 6.31
N TRP A 132 -4.79 10.29 5.83
CA TRP A 132 -5.19 11.30 4.86
C TRP A 132 -5.63 10.69 3.52
N CYS A 133 -4.94 9.66 3.08
CA CYS A 133 -5.32 8.94 1.86
C CYS A 133 -6.65 8.18 2.05
N ALA A 134 -6.91 7.61 3.23
CA ALA A 134 -8.20 6.98 3.51
C ALA A 134 -9.36 8.01 3.47
N CYS A 135 -9.17 9.18 4.06
CA CYS A 135 -10.15 10.27 3.97
C CYS A 135 -10.40 10.70 2.52
N GLY A 136 -9.33 10.84 1.72
CA GLY A 136 -9.44 11.18 0.30
C GLY A 136 -10.22 10.13 -0.49
N MET A 137 -9.94 8.84 -0.28
CA MET A 137 -10.68 7.74 -0.90
C MET A 137 -12.17 7.74 -0.51
N MET A 138 -12.47 7.97 0.77
CA MET A 138 -13.85 8.05 1.26
C MET A 138 -14.64 9.16 0.58
N ILE A 139 -14.06 10.34 0.43
CA ILE A 139 -14.68 11.48 -0.27
C ILE A 139 -14.91 11.12 -1.74
N CYS A 140 -13.92 10.56 -2.42
CA CYS A 140 -14.06 10.14 -3.81
C CYS A 140 -15.20 9.14 -4.00
N PHE A 141 -15.28 8.11 -3.15
CA PHE A 141 -16.36 7.11 -3.23
C PHE A 141 -17.74 7.70 -2.95
N ALA A 142 -17.86 8.61 -1.98
CA ALA A 142 -19.14 9.26 -1.69
C ALA A 142 -19.65 10.06 -2.91
N ILE A 143 -18.76 10.78 -3.59
CA ILE A 143 -19.09 11.54 -4.78
C ILE A 143 -19.42 10.61 -5.96
N ILE A 144 -18.61 9.57 -6.20
CA ILE A 144 -18.88 8.56 -7.25
C ILE A 144 -20.25 7.93 -7.04
N ALA A 145 -20.58 7.52 -5.82
CA ALA A 145 -21.86 6.90 -5.50
C ALA A 145 -23.04 7.84 -5.80
N GLY A 146 -22.94 9.11 -5.39
CA GLY A 146 -23.96 10.13 -5.69
C GLY A 146 -24.12 10.38 -7.19
N MET A 147 -23.02 10.52 -7.93
CA MET A 147 -23.06 10.78 -9.37
C MET A 147 -23.61 9.58 -10.15
N VAL A 148 -23.20 8.35 -9.81
CA VAL A 148 -23.72 7.13 -10.45
C VAL A 148 -25.23 6.98 -10.19
N GLN A 149 -25.71 7.37 -9.01
CA GLN A 149 -27.13 7.36 -8.71
C GLN A 149 -27.90 8.35 -9.61
N MET A 150 -27.37 9.56 -9.78
CA MET A 150 -27.97 10.58 -10.66
C MET A 150 -28.00 10.14 -12.14
N VAL A 151 -26.97 9.41 -12.59
CA VAL A 151 -26.92 8.83 -13.95
C VAL A 151 -27.95 7.72 -14.15
N LYS A 152 -28.15 6.85 -13.13
CA LYS A 152 -29.08 5.72 -13.23
C LYS A 152 -30.54 6.09 -13.04
N HIS A 153 -30.80 7.08 -12.22
CA HIS A 153 -32.15 7.57 -11.89
C HIS A 153 -32.21 9.09 -12.13
N PRO A 154 -32.22 9.51 -13.41
CA PRO A 154 -32.33 10.92 -13.71
C PRO A 154 -33.67 11.46 -13.16
N GLU A 155 -33.65 12.65 -12.58
CA GLU A 155 -34.86 13.32 -12.16
C GLU A 155 -35.76 13.56 -13.38
N GLU A 156 -37.08 13.60 -13.17
CA GLU A 156 -38.12 13.69 -14.20
C GLU A 156 -37.97 14.90 -15.16
N ASN A 157 -37.18 15.90 -14.76
CA ASN A 157 -36.84 17.12 -15.52
C ASN A 157 -35.32 17.22 -15.85
N ALA A 158 -34.53 16.15 -15.65
CA ALA A 158 -33.11 16.21 -15.97
C ALA A 158 -32.88 16.23 -17.48
N SER A 159 -32.20 17.24 -17.98
CA SER A 159 -31.77 17.30 -19.38
C SER A 159 -30.70 16.25 -19.67
N GLU A 160 -30.59 15.79 -20.90
CA GLU A 160 -29.52 14.86 -21.32
C GLU A 160 -28.13 15.41 -21.01
N ASP A 161 -27.92 16.73 -21.15
CA ASP A 161 -26.70 17.44 -20.81
C ASP A 161 -26.33 17.30 -19.32
N SER A 162 -27.32 17.30 -18.42
CA SER A 162 -27.09 17.12 -16.98
C SER A 162 -26.61 15.71 -16.67
N THR A 163 -27.23 14.71 -17.30
CA THR A 163 -26.84 13.29 -17.12
C THR A 163 -25.43 13.04 -17.64
N GLN A 164 -25.06 13.63 -18.77
CA GLN A 164 -23.71 13.58 -19.31
C GLN A 164 -22.69 14.22 -18.35
N THR A 165 -23.04 15.36 -17.77
CA THR A 165 -22.17 16.05 -16.82
C THR A 165 -21.92 15.20 -15.57
N TYR A 166 -22.95 14.56 -15.02
CA TYR A 166 -22.80 13.65 -13.87
C TYR A 166 -21.90 12.46 -14.20
N GLY A 167 -22.00 11.91 -15.40
CA GLY A 167 -21.12 10.86 -15.90
C GLY A 167 -19.66 11.29 -15.94
N LYS A 168 -19.35 12.42 -16.54
CA LYS A 168 -17.98 12.97 -16.61
C LYS A 168 -17.40 13.27 -15.23
N VAL A 169 -18.19 13.78 -14.31
CA VAL A 169 -17.77 14.03 -12.93
C VAL A 169 -17.45 12.71 -12.23
N ALA A 170 -18.31 11.70 -12.35
CA ALA A 170 -18.03 10.39 -11.76
C ALA A 170 -16.75 9.76 -12.32
N GLU A 171 -16.53 9.86 -13.63
CA GLU A 171 -15.29 9.41 -14.28
C GLU A 171 -14.06 10.12 -13.71
N ALA A 172 -14.09 11.44 -13.60
CA ALA A 172 -12.98 12.20 -13.03
C ALA A 172 -12.66 11.78 -11.57
N PHE A 173 -13.69 11.50 -10.76
CA PHE A 173 -13.49 11.05 -9.39
C PHE A 173 -13.01 9.59 -9.30
N ILE A 174 -13.33 8.74 -10.28
CA ILE A 174 -12.71 7.40 -10.39
C ILE A 174 -11.20 7.53 -10.62
N TYR A 175 -10.76 8.41 -11.52
CA TYR A 175 -9.34 8.69 -11.71
C TYR A 175 -8.70 9.28 -10.43
N LEU A 176 -9.36 10.24 -9.82
CA LEU A 176 -8.86 10.89 -8.60
C LEU A 176 -8.71 9.90 -7.44
N TYR A 177 -9.55 8.88 -7.34
CA TYR A 177 -9.47 7.83 -6.33
C TYR A 177 -8.15 7.04 -6.38
N PHE A 178 -7.62 6.77 -7.57
CA PHE A 178 -6.37 6.03 -7.72
C PHE A 178 -5.16 6.74 -7.10
N ILE A 179 -5.18 8.07 -7.00
CA ILE A 179 -4.07 8.85 -6.44
C ILE A 179 -3.88 8.56 -4.93
N PRO A 180 -4.84 8.83 -4.04
CA PRO A 180 -4.67 8.55 -2.62
C PRO A 180 -4.50 7.05 -2.34
N TRP A 181 -5.14 6.17 -3.13
CA TRP A 181 -4.94 4.75 -2.95
C TRP A 181 -3.49 4.33 -3.23
N SER A 182 -2.90 4.80 -4.32
CA SER A 182 -1.52 4.48 -4.69
C SER A 182 -0.51 5.10 -3.73
N LEU A 183 -0.75 6.33 -3.28
CA LEU A 183 0.14 7.04 -2.35
C LEU A 183 0.15 6.43 -0.96
N GLY A 184 -1.01 6.07 -0.42
CA GLY A 184 -1.15 5.73 0.99
C GLY A 184 -1.39 4.25 1.30
N TRP A 185 -2.00 3.50 0.39
CA TRP A 185 -2.45 2.13 0.70
C TRP A 185 -1.78 1.05 -0.13
N LEU A 186 -1.25 1.35 -1.31
CA LEU A 186 -0.58 0.36 -2.15
C LEU A 186 0.68 -0.21 -1.49
N GLY A 187 1.65 0.63 -1.19
CA GLY A 187 2.93 0.20 -0.63
C GLY A 187 2.92 0.06 0.88
N MET A 188 2.14 0.91 1.59
CA MET A 188 2.14 0.98 3.05
C MET A 188 1.66 -0.29 3.73
N THR A 189 0.64 -0.94 3.18
CA THR A 189 0.11 -2.18 3.75
C THR A 189 1.10 -3.35 3.68
N TRP A 190 2.09 -3.29 2.81
CA TRP A 190 3.19 -4.25 2.75
C TRP A 190 4.39 -3.81 3.60
N LEU A 191 4.72 -2.53 3.57
CA LEU A 191 5.84 -1.96 4.31
C LEU A 191 5.57 -1.97 5.82
N TYR A 192 4.38 -1.58 6.25
CA TYR A 192 4.02 -1.47 7.65
C TYR A 192 4.17 -2.79 8.44
N PRO A 193 3.63 -3.94 7.99
CA PRO A 193 3.88 -5.22 8.65
C PRO A 193 5.36 -5.62 8.67
N ALA A 194 6.12 -5.29 7.62
CA ALA A 194 7.56 -5.58 7.59
C ALA A 194 8.35 -4.76 8.62
N GLU A 195 7.96 -3.50 8.86
CA GLU A 195 8.62 -2.62 9.83
C GLU A 195 8.25 -2.94 11.29
N ILE A 196 7.00 -3.32 11.56
CA ILE A 196 6.55 -3.57 12.93
C ILE A 196 6.92 -4.95 13.46
N ASN A 197 7.08 -5.94 12.58
CA ASN A 197 7.44 -7.29 13.01
C ASN A 197 8.94 -7.40 13.28
N PRO A 198 9.34 -8.04 14.37
CA PRO A 198 10.76 -8.27 14.65
C PRO A 198 11.36 -9.23 13.60
N ILE A 199 12.66 -9.06 13.31
CA ILE A 199 13.42 -9.86 12.32
C ILE A 199 13.29 -11.37 12.55
N ARG A 200 12.92 -11.78 13.75
CA ARG A 200 12.77 -13.17 14.17
C ARG A 200 11.41 -13.79 13.74
N THR A 201 10.36 -13.01 13.60
CA THR A 201 9.02 -13.43 13.19
C THR A 201 8.73 -13.07 11.74
#